data_7fcf203d509f604031e6a7b6d69f7287
#
_entry.id   7fcf203d509f604031e6a7b6d69f7287
#
_cell.length_a   1.000
_cell.length_b   1.000
_cell.length_c   1.000
_cell.angle_alpha   90.00
_cell.angle_beta   90.00
_cell.angle_gamma   90.00
#
_symmetry.space_group_name_H-M   'P 1'
#
loop_
_entity.id
_entity.type
_entity.pdbx_description
1 polymer ?
#
loop_
_entity_poly.entity_id
_entity_poly.type
_entity_poly.pdbx_seq_one_letter_code
_entity_poly.pdbx_strand_id
1 'polypeptide(L)' 'MKLTKYYDKINAIYESLDDLIGELEEKQNAIEDKAIDMDRDMTEKEQERYDEIDEQIQAIENCKDNLEYAMSEIEDYCA' A
#
# COMPACT_ATOMS: atom_id res chain seq x y z
N MET A 1 14.07 -24.00 -17.11
CA MET A 1 14.11 -23.60 -15.71
C MET A 1 12.73 -23.08 -15.30
N LYS A 2 12.21 -23.54 -14.16
CA LYS A 2 10.93 -23.07 -13.65
C LYS A 2 11.16 -21.89 -12.74
N LEU A 3 10.31 -20.89 -12.86
CA LEU A 3 10.43 -19.64 -12.09
C LEU A 3 9.40 -19.52 -10.96
N THR A 4 8.70 -20.59 -10.63
CA THR A 4 7.66 -20.60 -9.59
C THR A 4 8.15 -20.04 -8.26
N LYS A 5 9.38 -20.39 -7.86
CA LYS A 5 9.97 -19.90 -6.61
C LYS A 5 10.09 -18.36 -6.60
N TYR A 6 10.47 -17.78 -7.73
CA TYR A 6 10.60 -16.33 -7.85
C TYR A 6 9.23 -15.65 -7.90
N TYR A 7 8.28 -16.27 -8.60
CA TYR A 7 6.90 -15.82 -8.61
C TYR A 7 6.33 -15.74 -7.19
N ASP A 8 6.52 -16.80 -6.43
CA ASP A 8 6.02 -16.87 -5.05
C ASP A 8 6.65 -15.79 -4.16
N LYS A 9 7.95 -15.51 -4.35
CA LYS A 9 8.64 -14.45 -3.60
C LYS A 9 8.07 -13.06 -3.96
N ILE A 10 7.85 -12.80 -5.24
CA ILE A 10 7.26 -11.54 -5.69
C ILE A 10 5.86 -11.39 -5.13
N ASN A 11 5.07 -12.46 -5.16
CA ASN A 11 3.71 -12.46 -4.63
C ASN A 11 3.69 -12.19 -3.11
N ALA A 12 4.64 -12.75 -2.37
CA ALA A 12 4.76 -12.50 -0.93
C ALA A 12 5.05 -11.03 -0.64
N ILE A 13 5.90 -10.39 -1.45
CA ILE A 13 6.18 -8.96 -1.34
C ILE A 13 4.92 -8.16 -1.65
N TYR A 14 4.20 -8.54 -2.70
CA TYR A 14 2.94 -7.90 -3.10
C TYR A 14 1.94 -7.91 -1.93
N GLU A 15 1.76 -9.06 -1.29
CA GLU A 15 0.86 -9.20 -0.14
C GLU A 15 1.31 -8.35 1.04
N SER A 16 2.62 -8.26 1.30
CA SER A 16 3.18 -7.41 2.35
C SER A 16 2.89 -5.92 2.09
N LEU A 17 2.96 -5.50 0.84
CA LEU A 17 2.62 -4.11 0.47
C LEU A 17 1.13 -3.83 0.65
N ASP A 18 0.29 -4.80 0.38
CA ASP A 18 -1.16 -4.70 0.58
C ASP A 18 -1.46 -4.48 2.07
N ASP A 19 -0.82 -5.25 2.94
CA ASP A 19 -0.94 -5.10 4.40
C ASP A 19 -0.47 -3.72 4.86
N LEU A 20 0.62 -3.22 4.29
CA LEU A 20 1.14 -1.89 4.60
C LEU A 20 0.16 -0.79 4.22
N ILE A 21 -0.49 -0.91 3.07
CA ILE A 21 -1.53 0.05 2.64
C ILE A 21 -2.65 0.07 3.69
N GLY A 22 -3.09 -1.10 4.16
CA GLY A 22 -4.10 -1.20 5.19
C GLY A 22 -3.70 -0.48 6.48
N GLU A 23 -2.45 -0.65 6.91
CA GLU A 23 -1.92 0.04 8.10
C GLU A 23 -1.91 1.56 7.91
N LEU A 24 -1.52 2.03 6.73
CA LEU A 24 -1.49 3.46 6.43
C LEU A 24 -2.91 4.05 6.38
N GLU A 25 -3.86 3.32 5.82
CA GLU A 25 -5.27 3.73 5.80
C GLU A 25 -5.83 3.84 7.21
N GLU A 26 -5.47 2.92 8.11
CA GLU A 26 -5.88 2.97 9.52
C GLU A 26 -5.35 4.24 10.19
N LYS A 27 -4.12 4.66 9.87
CA LYS A 27 -3.55 5.88 10.40
C LYS A 27 -4.31 7.11 9.91
N GLN A 28 -4.71 7.13 8.63
CA GLN A 28 -5.54 8.21 8.08
C GLN A 28 -6.89 8.27 8.77
N ASN A 29 -7.52 7.11 8.97
CA ASN A 29 -8.81 7.03 9.66
C ASN A 29 -8.70 7.54 11.11
N ALA A 30 -7.61 7.23 11.80
CA ALA A 30 -7.37 7.72 13.16
C ALA A 30 -7.27 9.25 13.21
N ILE A 31 -6.66 9.86 12.20
CA ILE A 31 -6.57 11.32 12.10
C ILE A 31 -7.97 11.93 11.90
N GLU A 32 -8.75 11.37 11.00
CA GLU A 32 -10.12 11.81 10.74
C GLU A 32 -11.01 11.65 11.96
N ASP A 33 -10.95 10.48 12.61
CA ASP A 33 -11.76 10.16 13.78
C ASP A 33 -11.48 11.11 14.94
N LYS A 34 -10.21 11.47 15.13
CA LYS A 34 -9.83 12.43 16.17
C LYS A 34 -10.48 13.79 15.94
N ALA A 35 -10.47 14.27 14.70
CA ALA A 35 -11.09 15.54 14.35
C ALA A 35 -12.60 15.48 14.58
N ILE A 36 -13.24 14.39 14.16
CA ILE A 36 -14.68 14.16 14.35
C ILE A 36 -15.03 14.13 15.84
N ASP A 37 -14.27 13.38 16.64
CA ASP A 37 -14.50 13.24 18.08
C ASP A 37 -14.37 14.58 18.81
N MET A 38 -13.50 15.44 18.34
CA MET A 38 -13.30 16.78 18.89
C MET A 38 -14.22 17.84 18.29
N ASP A 39 -15.13 17.42 17.43
CA ASP A 39 -16.10 18.28 16.74
C ASP A 39 -15.43 19.50 16.10
N ARG A 40 -14.37 19.25 15.36
CA ARG A 40 -13.59 20.27 14.64
C ARG A 40 -13.02 19.72 13.36
N ASP A 41 -12.59 20.61 12.48
CA ASP A 41 -11.83 20.23 11.30
C ASP A 41 -10.42 19.77 11.68
N MET A 42 -9.75 19.05 10.79
CA MET A 42 -8.35 18.68 10.99
C MET A 42 -7.49 19.93 11.11
N THR A 43 -6.49 19.88 11.99
CA THR A 43 -5.50 20.96 12.08
C THR A 43 -4.63 20.93 10.82
N GLU A 44 -3.88 21.99 10.57
CA GLU A 44 -2.96 22.09 9.44
C GLU A 44 -1.94 20.93 9.48
N LYS A 45 -1.39 20.61 10.65
CA LYS A 45 -0.45 19.51 10.82
C LYS A 45 -1.10 18.15 10.56
N GLU A 46 -2.34 17.97 10.99
CA GLU A 46 -3.08 16.74 10.75
C GLU A 46 -3.35 16.57 9.25
N GLN A 47 -3.72 17.65 8.56
CA GLN A 47 -3.95 17.62 7.13
C GLN A 47 -2.66 17.30 6.37
N GLU A 48 -1.55 17.91 6.75
CA GLU A 48 -0.23 17.63 6.14
C GLU A 48 0.15 16.15 6.30
N ARG A 49 -0.05 15.62 7.50
CA ARG A 49 0.26 14.21 7.78
C ARG A 49 -0.65 13.27 6.97
N TYR A 50 -1.94 13.58 6.91
CA TYR A 50 -2.91 12.83 6.12
C TYR A 50 -2.50 12.79 4.65
N ASP A 51 -2.15 13.95 4.09
CA ASP A 51 -1.74 14.08 2.69
C ASP A 51 -0.42 13.33 2.42
N GLU A 52 0.53 13.36 3.35
CA GLU A 52 1.78 12.62 3.24
C GLU A 52 1.52 11.11 3.20
N ILE A 53 0.62 10.62 4.05
CA ILE A 53 0.24 9.20 4.06
C ILE A 53 -0.42 8.84 2.71
N ASP A 54 -1.25 9.72 2.19
CA ASP A 54 -1.91 9.52 0.89
C ASP A 54 -0.88 9.34 -0.23
N GLU A 55 0.17 10.17 -0.23
CA GLU A 55 1.27 10.07 -1.18
C GLU A 55 2.03 8.75 -1.02
N GLN A 56 2.24 8.31 0.23
CA GLN A 56 2.89 7.02 0.51
C GLN A 56 2.06 5.86 0.00
N ILE A 57 0.75 5.88 0.21
CA ILE A 57 -0.17 4.85 -0.30
C ILE A 57 -0.07 4.80 -1.82
N GLN A 58 -0.09 5.95 -2.49
CA GLN A 58 0.00 6.01 -3.94
C GLN A 58 1.33 5.41 -4.45
N ALA A 59 2.44 5.71 -3.78
CA ALA A 59 3.73 5.15 -4.13
C ALA A 59 3.75 3.63 -3.99
N ILE A 60 3.12 3.11 -2.92
CA ILE A 60 3.04 1.67 -2.67
C ILE A 60 2.14 0.99 -3.71
N GLU A 61 1.03 1.60 -4.08
CA GLU A 61 0.15 1.09 -5.14
C GLU A 61 0.88 1.00 -6.48
N ASN A 62 1.71 1.99 -6.79
CA ASN A 62 2.54 1.95 -8.00
C ASN A 62 3.54 0.79 -7.95
N CYS A 63 4.13 0.52 -6.78
CA CYS A 63 5.01 -0.63 -6.59
C CYS A 63 4.27 -1.95 -6.80
N LYS A 64 3.04 -2.05 -6.29
CA LYS A 64 2.21 -3.24 -6.49
C LYS A 64 1.92 -3.48 -7.97
N ASP A 65 1.61 -2.43 -8.72
CA ASP A 65 1.37 -2.53 -10.15
C ASP A 65 2.60 -3.06 -10.88
N ASN A 66 3.78 -2.57 -10.49
CA ASN A 66 5.04 -3.05 -11.06
C ASN A 66 5.31 -4.52 -10.72
N LEU A 67 4.94 -4.95 -9.51
CA LEU A 67 5.08 -6.36 -9.11
C LEU A 67 4.09 -7.26 -9.87
N GLU A 68 2.87 -6.80 -10.11
CA GLU A 68 1.90 -7.52 -10.94
C GLU A 68 2.42 -7.71 -12.34
N TYR A 69 3.01 -6.67 -12.91
CA TYR A 69 3.64 -6.74 -14.22
C TYR A 69 4.78 -7.76 -14.23
N ALA A 70 5.64 -7.72 -13.21
CA ALA A 70 6.75 -8.67 -13.08
C ALA A 70 6.26 -10.11 -12.97
N MET A 71 5.21 -10.35 -12.19
CA MET A 71 4.62 -11.69 -12.08
C MET A 71 4.05 -12.15 -13.42
N SER A 72 3.38 -11.26 -14.13
CA SER A 72 2.83 -11.55 -15.46
C SER A 72 3.93 -11.95 -16.45
N GLU A 73 5.09 -11.28 -16.39
CA GLU A 73 6.20 -11.55 -17.29
C GLU A 73 6.79 -12.95 -17.11
N ILE A 74 6.76 -13.49 -15.91
CA ILE A 74 7.36 -14.82 -15.62
C ILE A 74 6.32 -15.93 -15.48
N GLU A 75 5.04 -15.61 -15.53
CA GLU A 75 3.94 -16.55 -15.32
C GLU A 75 4.03 -17.77 -16.23
N ASP A 76 4.37 -17.59 -17.49
CA ASP A 76 4.45 -18.67 -18.48
C ASP A 76 5.57 -19.67 -18.16
N TYR A 77 6.51 -19.29 -17.29
CA TYR A 77 7.64 -20.12 -16.89
C TYR A 77 7.42 -20.81 -15.52
N CYS A 78 6.21 -20.74 -14.99
CA CYS A 78 5.84 -21.27 -13.67
C CYS A 78 5.02 -22.56 -13.75
N ALA A 79 5.31 -23.39 -14.68
CA ALA A 79 4.53 -24.62 -14.83
C ALA A 79 5.07 -25.78 -14.01
#